data_2eea33f78cded2fdbdbcfdd7a25cdb53
#
_entry.id   2eea33f78cded2fdbdbcfdd7a25cdb53
#
_cell.length_a   1.000
_cell.length_b   1.000
_cell.length_c   1.000
_cell.angle_alpha   90.00
_cell.angle_beta   90.00
_cell.angle_gamma   90.00
#
_symmetry.space_group_name_H-M   'P 1'
#
loop_
_entity.id
_entity.type
_entity.pdbx_description
1 polymer ?
#
loop_
_entity_poly.entity_id
_entity_poly.type
_entity_poly.pdbx_seq_one_letter_code
_entity_poly.pdbx_strand_id
1 'polypeptide(L)'
;MRKWISAAALAALTSSASAVDLMAVYDLASKNDPEIKAAALRLDAGQIETRLARANLLPQLSASLSRTPVGTSQPKINGVDLDENDIDSEAYSLNLSQSLFDYGNILGMERARQVVAQADAQYGVAWQDFLQRTAQRYFDMLSSVDSLRFAQAEEKALQRQFEQAEQRFEVGLSAVTDFLEAQAAWDAARARVIVAENALEDAREGLRELTGTMFESFKPLTEDLPLDRPQPAQSQDWVALALDSNPDLRVARQAEEIASADMRIARAGHLPTLDLTASYNRTLNNEFALRDDFQNQVGTTTLQNDQWSATVRLNVPIFSGLAVQSRARRARINLGTASEELDLNQRRVVRSTENAFRAVLAGIRQVEALKQAQISSASALEATNAGFEVGTRTIVDVLLAEQRFFQTQRDYSNARHQLILNRLALRRAAGTLDPEDLRRANALLEGEERG
;
A
#
# COMPACT_ATOMS: atom_id res chain seq x y z
N MET A 1 -3.49 23.06 -59.95
CA MET A 1 -4.19 21.78 -60.23
C MET A 1 -3.32 20.62 -59.79
N ARG A 2 -3.70 19.92 -58.75
CA ARG A 2 -3.66 18.47 -58.55
C ARG A 2 -3.83 18.17 -57.07
N LYS A 3 -5.05 17.76 -56.74
CA LYS A 3 -5.46 17.27 -55.41
C LYS A 3 -4.80 15.91 -55.17
N TRP A 4 -4.09 15.73 -54.04
CA TRP A 4 -3.79 14.43 -53.50
C TRP A 4 -4.60 14.26 -52.22
N ILE A 5 -5.63 13.43 -52.30
CA ILE A 5 -6.43 12.94 -51.21
C ILE A 5 -5.64 11.78 -50.62
N SER A 6 -5.05 11.99 -49.45
CA SER A 6 -4.48 10.92 -48.65
C SER A 6 -5.59 10.30 -47.80
N ALA A 7 -6.07 9.14 -48.20
CA ALA A 7 -6.95 8.29 -47.43
C ALA A 7 -6.16 7.73 -46.25
N ALA A 8 -6.38 8.28 -45.02
CA ALA A 8 -5.95 7.67 -43.79
C ALA A 8 -6.83 6.44 -43.55
N ALA A 9 -6.26 5.26 -43.81
CA ALA A 9 -6.86 3.99 -43.41
C ALA A 9 -6.90 3.92 -41.89
N LEU A 10 -8.09 4.11 -41.33
CA LEU A 10 -8.41 3.81 -39.94
C LEU A 10 -8.37 2.29 -39.80
N ALA A 11 -7.22 1.74 -39.44
CA ALA A 11 -7.10 0.36 -39.01
C ALA A 11 -7.82 0.25 -37.66
N ALA A 12 -9.11 -0.09 -37.70
CA ALA A 12 -9.83 -0.59 -36.55
C ALA A 12 -9.14 -1.89 -36.10
N LEU A 13 -8.29 -1.80 -35.11
CA LEU A 13 -7.84 -2.95 -34.32
C LEU A 13 -9.10 -3.53 -33.66
N THR A 14 -9.73 -4.47 -34.32
CA THR A 14 -10.62 -5.42 -33.66
C THR A 14 -9.74 -6.26 -32.76
N SER A 15 -9.50 -5.77 -31.51
CA SER A 15 -9.03 -6.62 -30.43
C SER A 15 -10.14 -7.66 -30.25
N SER A 16 -9.90 -8.87 -30.78
CA SER A 16 -10.62 -10.05 -30.34
C SER A 16 -10.60 -9.99 -28.80
N ALA A 17 -11.78 -9.92 -28.20
CA ALA A 17 -11.94 -9.93 -26.75
C ALA A 17 -11.55 -11.35 -26.25
N SER A 18 -10.23 -11.60 -26.18
CA SER A 18 -9.74 -12.81 -25.51
C SER A 18 -9.98 -12.65 -24.02
N ALA A 19 -10.53 -13.68 -23.40
CA ALA A 19 -10.76 -13.72 -21.95
C ALA A 19 -9.47 -13.37 -21.20
N VAL A 20 -9.56 -12.38 -20.32
CA VAL A 20 -8.42 -11.83 -19.58
C VAL A 20 -7.98 -12.82 -18.50
N ASP A 21 -6.68 -13.05 -18.40
CA ASP A 21 -6.09 -13.89 -17.37
C ASP A 21 -5.43 -13.06 -16.24
N LEU A 22 -5.03 -13.74 -15.16
CA LEU A 22 -4.43 -13.11 -13.99
C LEU A 22 -3.14 -12.36 -14.34
N MET A 23 -2.33 -12.87 -15.29
CA MET A 23 -1.08 -12.21 -15.67
C MET A 23 -1.33 -10.94 -16.48
N ALA A 24 -2.33 -10.90 -17.33
CA ALA A 24 -2.72 -9.67 -18.04
C ALA A 24 -3.22 -8.59 -17.06
N VAL A 25 -3.99 -8.98 -16.04
CA VAL A 25 -4.41 -8.07 -14.95
C VAL A 25 -3.19 -7.57 -14.18
N TYR A 26 -2.25 -8.46 -13.82
CA TYR A 26 -1.00 -8.09 -13.13
C TYR A 26 -0.17 -7.09 -13.94
N ASP A 27 0.02 -7.32 -15.23
CA ASP A 27 0.80 -6.45 -16.11
C ASP A 27 0.20 -5.04 -16.23
N LEU A 28 -1.13 -4.92 -16.26
CA LEU A 28 -1.82 -3.64 -16.26
C LEU A 28 -1.78 -2.98 -14.87
N ALA A 29 -2.05 -3.74 -13.83
CA ALA A 29 -2.02 -3.25 -12.46
C ALA A 29 -0.62 -2.73 -12.07
N SER A 30 0.45 -3.44 -12.44
CA SER A 30 1.83 -3.02 -12.14
C SER A 30 2.19 -1.66 -12.74
N LYS A 31 1.53 -1.27 -13.84
CA LYS A 31 1.73 0.02 -14.52
C LYS A 31 0.77 1.11 -14.04
N ASN A 32 -0.41 0.72 -13.53
CA ASN A 32 -1.50 1.67 -13.31
C ASN A 32 -1.86 1.85 -11.83
N ASP A 33 -1.63 0.86 -10.96
CA ASP A 33 -2.02 0.93 -9.54
C ASP A 33 -1.37 2.14 -8.84
N PRO A 34 -2.18 3.09 -8.33
CA PRO A 34 -1.64 4.26 -7.63
C PRO A 34 -0.93 3.92 -6.32
N GLU A 35 -1.31 2.82 -5.65
CA GLU A 35 -0.75 2.45 -4.35
C GLU A 35 0.70 1.96 -4.48
N ILE A 36 1.00 1.10 -5.48
CA ILE A 36 2.38 0.66 -5.71
C ILE A 36 3.25 1.80 -6.27
N LYS A 37 2.68 2.70 -7.10
CA LYS A 37 3.37 3.91 -7.54
C LYS A 37 3.72 4.82 -6.37
N ALA A 38 2.79 5.03 -5.44
CA ALA A 38 3.05 5.81 -4.24
C ALA A 38 4.12 5.15 -3.35
N ALA A 39 4.13 3.81 -3.25
CA ALA A 39 5.16 3.07 -2.52
C ALA A 39 6.55 3.25 -3.17
N ALA A 40 6.66 3.21 -4.51
CA ALA A 40 7.90 3.48 -5.22
C ALA A 40 8.42 4.90 -4.97
N LEU A 41 7.54 5.91 -5.01
CA LEU A 41 7.92 7.29 -4.70
C LEU A 41 8.37 7.47 -3.24
N ARG A 42 7.78 6.72 -2.29
CA ARG A 42 8.25 6.71 -0.89
C ARG A 42 9.64 6.08 -0.76
N LEU A 43 9.92 5.02 -1.53
CA LEU A 43 11.26 4.45 -1.60
C LEU A 43 12.27 5.47 -2.14
N ASP A 44 11.95 6.16 -3.24
CA ASP A 44 12.80 7.20 -3.82
C ASP A 44 13.05 8.33 -2.81
N ALA A 45 12.00 8.77 -2.09
CA ALA A 45 12.13 9.77 -1.03
C ALA A 45 13.04 9.27 0.11
N GLY A 46 12.90 8.01 0.52
CA GLY A 46 13.77 7.38 1.51
C GLY A 46 15.24 7.35 1.07
N GLN A 47 15.54 7.09 -0.20
CA GLN A 47 16.90 7.06 -0.73
C GLN A 47 17.61 8.42 -0.67
N ILE A 48 16.85 9.53 -0.65
CA ILE A 48 17.40 10.88 -0.53
C ILE A 48 17.96 11.16 0.87
N GLU A 49 17.52 10.44 1.90
CA GLU A 49 17.95 10.65 3.30
C GLU A 49 19.47 10.59 3.48
N THR A 50 20.17 9.70 2.75
CA THR A 50 21.63 9.67 2.79
C THR A 50 22.28 10.92 2.19
N ARG A 51 21.66 11.56 1.18
CA ARG A 51 22.13 12.81 0.61
C ARG A 51 21.90 13.97 1.58
N LEU A 52 20.74 14.00 2.25
CA LEU A 52 20.44 15.00 3.27
C LEU A 52 21.39 14.89 4.46
N ALA A 53 21.65 13.67 4.94
CA ALA A 53 22.63 13.46 6.01
C ALA A 53 24.05 13.89 5.59
N ARG A 54 24.45 13.64 4.34
CA ARG A 54 25.74 14.09 3.79
C ARG A 54 25.81 15.62 3.70
N ALA A 55 24.69 16.29 3.39
CA ALA A 55 24.66 17.75 3.29
C ALA A 55 25.10 18.44 4.58
N ASN A 56 24.84 17.84 5.76
CA ASN A 56 25.28 18.35 7.05
C ASN A 56 26.82 18.31 7.24
N LEU A 57 27.52 17.53 6.41
CA LEU A 57 29.00 17.44 6.40
C LEU A 57 29.64 18.33 5.33
N LEU A 58 28.86 18.93 4.45
CA LEU A 58 29.32 19.77 3.36
C LEU A 58 29.26 21.28 3.75
N PRO A 59 30.07 22.14 3.11
CA PRO A 59 29.96 23.58 3.30
C PRO A 59 28.58 24.10 2.92
N GLN A 60 27.97 24.90 3.80
CA GLN A 60 26.74 25.63 3.56
C GLN A 60 27.11 27.10 3.21
N LEU A 61 26.70 27.55 2.03
CA LEU A 61 26.93 28.93 1.57
C LEU A 61 25.59 29.64 1.42
N SER A 62 25.43 30.77 2.10
CA SER A 62 24.24 31.61 1.99
C SER A 62 24.62 33.05 1.67
N ALA A 63 23.80 33.71 0.87
CA ALA A 63 23.89 35.15 0.61
C ALA A 63 22.59 35.80 1.05
N SER A 64 22.70 36.99 1.67
CA SER A 64 21.53 37.80 2.00
C SER A 64 21.75 39.25 1.64
N LEU A 65 20.69 39.91 1.22
CA LEU A 65 20.58 41.34 0.97
C LEU A 65 19.47 41.86 1.86
N SER A 66 19.76 42.88 2.62
CA SER A 66 18.75 43.61 3.39
C SER A 66 18.87 45.10 3.16
N ARG A 67 17.73 45.77 3.13
CA ARG A 67 17.66 47.23 3.13
C ARG A 67 16.77 47.68 4.27
N THR A 68 17.28 48.61 5.05
CA THR A 68 16.56 49.28 6.13
C THR A 68 16.36 50.75 5.70
N PRO A 69 15.22 51.06 5.03
CA PRO A 69 15.01 52.38 4.44
C PRO A 69 14.68 53.47 5.48
N VAL A 70 14.21 53.04 6.67
CA VAL A 70 13.91 53.97 7.78
C VAL A 70 14.35 53.29 9.07
N GLY A 71 15.26 53.91 9.78
CA GLY A 71 15.72 53.49 11.11
C GLY A 71 16.32 54.70 11.84
N THR A 72 16.33 54.67 13.15
CA THR A 72 16.96 55.67 13.97
C THR A 72 18.08 55.05 14.79
N SER A 73 19.20 55.70 14.92
CA SER A 73 20.32 55.30 15.79
C SER A 73 20.75 56.43 16.68
N GLN A 74 20.75 56.20 17.97
CA GLN A 74 21.30 57.10 18.98
C GLN A 74 22.59 56.48 19.58
N PRO A 75 23.76 56.71 18.97
CA PRO A 75 24.99 56.19 19.53
C PRO A 75 25.35 56.92 20.82
N LYS A 76 25.92 56.18 21.79
CA LYS A 76 26.44 56.77 23.05
C LYS A 76 27.93 56.65 23.09
N ILE A 77 28.62 57.75 23.41
CA ILE A 77 30.06 57.74 23.67
C ILE A 77 30.28 58.16 25.15
N ASN A 78 30.91 57.30 25.92
CA ASN A 78 31.17 57.51 27.36
C ASN A 78 29.91 57.90 28.19
N GLY A 79 28.73 57.35 27.81
CA GLY A 79 27.48 57.59 28.50
C GLY A 79 26.74 58.89 28.06
N VAL A 80 27.28 59.64 27.11
CA VAL A 80 26.63 60.80 26.52
C VAL A 80 25.90 60.39 25.26
N ASP A 81 24.59 60.67 25.20
CA ASP A 81 23.76 60.44 24.00
C ASP A 81 24.24 61.39 22.87
N LEU A 82 24.56 60.82 21.72
CA LEU A 82 24.76 61.58 20.48
C LEU A 82 23.39 61.80 19.82
N ASP A 83 23.36 62.75 18.89
CA ASP A 83 22.14 63.04 18.17
C ASP A 83 21.60 61.82 17.41
N GLU A 84 20.30 61.75 17.32
CA GLU A 84 19.55 60.74 16.56
C GLU A 84 19.88 60.90 15.06
N ASN A 85 20.35 59.83 14.42
CA ASN A 85 20.61 59.81 12.97
C ASN A 85 19.62 58.90 12.30
N ASP A 86 19.00 59.38 11.23
CA ASP A 86 18.26 58.51 10.32
C ASP A 86 19.19 57.53 9.63
N ILE A 87 18.76 56.28 9.55
CA ILE A 87 19.52 55.21 8.91
C ILE A 87 18.76 54.76 7.66
N ASP A 88 19.32 55.04 6.47
CA ASP A 88 19.03 54.29 5.25
C ASP A 88 20.26 53.40 4.96
N SER A 89 20.15 52.13 5.26
CA SER A 89 21.26 51.20 5.11
C SER A 89 20.91 50.01 4.22
N GLU A 90 21.89 49.64 3.38
CA GLU A 90 21.87 48.41 2.61
C GLU A 90 23.00 47.50 3.13
N ALA A 91 22.65 46.23 3.42
CA ALA A 91 23.65 45.26 3.86
C ALA A 91 23.63 44.03 2.95
N TYR A 92 24.79 43.70 2.45
CA TYR A 92 25.07 42.50 1.66
C TYR A 92 25.90 41.57 2.53
N SER A 93 25.45 40.31 2.70
CA SER A 93 26.25 39.35 3.42
C SER A 93 26.39 38.04 2.66
N LEU A 94 27.58 37.45 2.73
CA LEU A 94 27.90 36.12 2.24
C LEU A 94 28.45 35.34 3.43
N ASN A 95 27.76 34.19 3.76
CA ASN A 95 28.12 33.37 4.91
C ASN A 95 28.43 31.97 4.46
N LEU A 96 29.60 31.45 4.82
CA LEU A 96 29.97 30.05 4.70
C LEU A 96 30.02 29.45 6.08
N SER A 97 29.35 28.31 6.26
CA SER A 97 29.45 27.49 7.46
C SER A 97 29.74 26.03 7.11
N GLN A 98 30.63 25.40 7.85
CA GLN A 98 30.98 23.99 7.67
C GLN A 98 31.29 23.35 9.02
N SER A 99 30.66 22.25 9.31
CA SER A 99 31.07 21.39 10.41
C SER A 99 32.32 20.62 10.01
N LEU A 100 33.45 20.91 10.67
CA LEU A 100 34.71 20.21 10.46
C LEU A 100 34.77 18.90 11.26
N PHE A 101 34.18 18.89 12.44
CA PHE A 101 34.02 17.70 13.26
C PHE A 101 32.75 17.82 14.12
N ASP A 102 31.83 16.91 13.86
CA ASP A 102 30.63 16.62 14.69
C ASP A 102 30.35 15.13 14.61
N TYR A 103 30.58 14.44 15.71
CA TYR A 103 30.36 12.99 15.77
C TYR A 103 28.87 12.63 15.62
N GLY A 104 27.96 13.53 16.01
CA GLY A 104 26.51 13.39 15.77
C GLY A 104 26.19 13.35 14.27
N ASN A 105 26.80 14.21 13.46
CA ASN A 105 26.63 14.21 12.01
C ASN A 105 27.17 12.93 11.35
N ILE A 106 28.31 12.40 11.85
CA ILE A 106 28.88 11.14 11.38
C ILE A 106 27.93 9.97 11.66
N LEU A 107 27.39 9.88 12.87
CA LEU A 107 26.37 8.89 13.25
C LEU A 107 25.05 9.11 12.49
N GLY A 108 24.73 10.37 12.14
CA GLY A 108 23.58 10.72 11.31
C GLY A 108 23.65 10.07 9.91
N MET A 109 24.85 9.94 9.33
CA MET A 109 25.06 9.19 8.10
C MET A 109 24.76 7.69 8.25
N GLU A 110 25.16 7.09 9.37
CA GLU A 110 24.87 5.69 9.67
C GLU A 110 23.36 5.47 9.84
N ARG A 111 22.70 6.34 10.63
CA ARG A 111 21.25 6.37 10.78
C ARG A 111 20.53 6.48 9.44
N ALA A 112 20.96 7.39 8.56
CA ALA A 112 20.34 7.58 7.25
C ALA A 112 20.43 6.32 6.37
N ARG A 113 21.50 5.52 6.48
CA ARG A 113 21.60 4.23 5.79
C ARG A 113 20.54 3.24 6.29
N GLN A 114 20.28 3.22 7.60
CA GLN A 114 19.22 2.35 8.15
C GLN A 114 17.83 2.81 7.72
N VAL A 115 17.60 4.12 7.60
CA VAL A 115 16.34 4.68 7.06
C VAL A 115 16.13 4.26 5.61
N VAL A 116 17.18 4.28 4.78
CA VAL A 116 17.12 3.76 3.39
C VAL A 116 16.77 2.28 3.38
N ALA A 117 17.44 1.47 4.22
CA ALA A 117 17.17 0.04 4.32
C ALA A 117 15.74 -0.25 4.81
N GLN A 118 15.21 0.60 5.70
CA GLN A 118 13.81 0.52 6.13
C GLN A 118 12.84 0.85 4.99
N ALA A 119 13.11 1.91 4.21
CA ALA A 119 12.28 2.29 3.05
C ALA A 119 12.26 1.17 1.99
N ASP A 120 13.41 0.52 1.75
CA ASP A 120 13.50 -0.65 0.86
C ASP A 120 12.66 -1.82 1.37
N ALA A 121 12.74 -2.13 2.65
CA ALA A 121 11.91 -3.18 3.27
C ALA A 121 10.41 -2.85 3.20
N GLN A 122 10.02 -1.58 3.41
CA GLN A 122 8.63 -1.10 3.29
C GLN A 122 8.12 -1.23 1.85
N TYR A 123 8.95 -0.94 0.86
CA TYR A 123 8.60 -1.19 -0.53
C TYR A 123 8.40 -2.69 -0.79
N GLY A 124 9.24 -3.55 -0.20
CA GLY A 124 9.06 -5.01 -0.27
C GLY A 124 7.71 -5.48 0.31
N VAL A 125 7.26 -4.89 1.42
CA VAL A 125 5.90 -5.14 1.98
C VAL A 125 4.84 -4.72 0.96
N ALA A 126 4.91 -3.47 0.48
CA ALA A 126 3.92 -2.94 -0.47
C ALA A 126 3.87 -3.76 -1.78
N TRP A 127 5.01 -4.27 -2.23
CA TRP A 127 5.10 -5.12 -3.41
C TRP A 127 4.38 -6.46 -3.21
N GLN A 128 4.61 -7.14 -2.08
CA GLN A 128 3.93 -8.41 -1.79
C GLN A 128 2.42 -8.19 -1.55
N ASP A 129 2.04 -7.09 -0.92
CA ASP A 129 0.62 -6.71 -0.76
C ASP A 129 -0.03 -6.43 -2.12
N PHE A 130 0.66 -5.78 -3.03
CA PHE A 130 0.21 -5.56 -4.40
C PHE A 130 -0.04 -6.89 -5.14
N LEU A 131 0.91 -7.85 -5.07
CA LEU A 131 0.75 -9.16 -5.70
C LEU A 131 -0.48 -9.91 -5.13
N GLN A 132 -0.61 -9.93 -3.81
CA GLN A 132 -1.75 -10.57 -3.15
C GLN A 132 -3.08 -9.89 -3.50
N ARG A 133 -3.12 -8.56 -3.47
CA ARG A 133 -4.32 -7.78 -3.81
C ARG A 133 -4.74 -8.01 -5.25
N THR A 134 -3.79 -8.06 -6.18
CA THR A 134 -4.06 -8.35 -7.60
C THR A 134 -4.72 -9.72 -7.77
N ALA A 135 -4.17 -10.75 -7.13
CA ALA A 135 -4.77 -12.08 -7.16
C ALA A 135 -6.15 -12.09 -6.48
N GLN A 136 -6.29 -11.43 -5.33
CA GLN A 136 -7.57 -11.34 -4.62
C GLN A 136 -8.66 -10.74 -5.50
N ARG A 137 -8.42 -9.57 -6.12
CA ARG A 137 -9.39 -8.90 -6.99
C ARG A 137 -9.79 -9.74 -8.21
N TYR A 138 -8.81 -10.47 -8.78
CA TYR A 138 -9.09 -11.37 -9.89
C TYR A 138 -9.99 -12.55 -9.47
N PHE A 139 -9.68 -13.24 -8.38
CA PHE A 139 -10.47 -14.37 -7.89
C PHE A 139 -11.82 -13.93 -7.28
N ASP A 140 -11.92 -12.75 -6.70
CA ASP A 140 -13.20 -12.15 -6.28
C ASP A 140 -14.10 -11.94 -7.51
N MET A 141 -13.53 -11.46 -8.61
CA MET A 141 -14.24 -11.32 -9.87
C MET A 141 -14.77 -12.66 -10.39
N LEU A 142 -13.91 -13.71 -10.44
CA LEU A 142 -14.33 -15.05 -10.85
C LEU A 142 -15.44 -15.60 -9.94
N SER A 143 -15.32 -15.39 -8.61
CA SER A 143 -16.34 -15.81 -7.65
C SER A 143 -17.68 -15.11 -7.87
N SER A 144 -17.66 -13.83 -8.26
CA SER A 144 -18.87 -13.06 -8.58
C SER A 144 -19.51 -13.53 -9.90
N VAL A 145 -18.70 -13.82 -10.94
CA VAL A 145 -19.17 -14.41 -12.20
C VAL A 145 -19.86 -15.77 -11.95
N ASP A 146 -19.20 -16.67 -11.20
CA ASP A 146 -19.76 -17.98 -10.87
C ASP A 146 -21.03 -17.85 -10.03
N SER A 147 -21.06 -16.94 -9.04
CA SER A 147 -22.20 -16.68 -8.19
C SER A 147 -23.42 -16.22 -9.00
N LEU A 148 -23.22 -15.31 -9.96
CA LEU A 148 -24.30 -14.86 -10.86
C LEU A 148 -24.77 -16.00 -11.75
N ARG A 149 -23.87 -16.77 -12.36
CA ARG A 149 -24.19 -17.92 -13.20
C ARG A 149 -25.06 -18.94 -12.45
N PHE A 150 -24.69 -19.28 -11.21
CA PHE A 150 -25.45 -20.22 -10.39
C PHE A 150 -26.79 -19.64 -9.93
N ALA A 151 -26.85 -18.33 -9.59
CA ALA A 151 -28.11 -17.67 -9.23
C ALA A 151 -29.11 -17.66 -10.40
N GLN A 152 -28.65 -17.37 -11.61
CA GLN A 152 -29.48 -17.40 -12.82
C GLN A 152 -29.93 -18.83 -13.16
N ALA A 153 -29.07 -19.84 -12.98
CA ALA A 153 -29.43 -21.24 -13.17
C ALA A 153 -30.49 -21.70 -12.17
N GLU A 154 -30.36 -21.29 -10.89
CA GLU A 154 -31.32 -21.53 -9.81
C GLU A 154 -32.67 -20.86 -10.12
N GLU A 155 -32.67 -19.60 -10.50
CA GLU A 155 -33.88 -18.85 -10.88
C GLU A 155 -34.62 -19.58 -12.01
N LYS A 156 -33.91 -19.96 -13.08
CA LYS A 156 -34.49 -20.67 -14.22
C LYS A 156 -35.04 -22.05 -13.83
N ALA A 157 -34.42 -22.74 -12.89
CA ALA A 157 -34.93 -24.03 -12.39
C ALA A 157 -36.21 -23.81 -11.59
N LEU A 158 -36.21 -22.85 -10.65
CA LEU A 158 -37.38 -22.55 -9.81
C LEU A 158 -38.53 -21.94 -10.62
N GLN A 159 -38.24 -21.18 -11.67
CA GLN A 159 -39.26 -20.71 -12.62
C GLN A 159 -40.00 -21.88 -13.27
N ARG A 160 -39.29 -22.92 -13.72
CA ARG A 160 -39.92 -24.14 -14.29
C ARG A 160 -40.76 -24.87 -13.28
N GLN A 161 -40.33 -24.94 -12.01
CA GLN A 161 -41.14 -25.55 -10.94
C GLN A 161 -42.41 -24.73 -10.67
N PHE A 162 -42.32 -23.42 -10.68
CA PHE A 162 -43.48 -22.53 -10.55
C PHE A 162 -44.47 -22.75 -11.71
N GLU A 163 -44.01 -22.68 -12.96
CA GLU A 163 -44.87 -22.92 -14.15
C GLU A 163 -45.55 -24.29 -14.12
N GLN A 164 -44.84 -25.32 -13.67
CA GLN A 164 -45.42 -26.66 -13.49
C GLN A 164 -46.46 -26.71 -12.37
N ALA A 165 -46.22 -26.06 -11.24
CA ALA A 165 -47.16 -25.98 -10.13
C ALA A 165 -48.40 -25.19 -10.51
N GLU A 166 -48.26 -24.09 -11.26
CA GLU A 166 -49.38 -23.30 -11.78
C GLU A 166 -50.29 -24.12 -12.70
N GLN A 167 -49.73 -24.84 -13.69
CA GLN A 167 -50.50 -25.70 -14.59
C GLN A 167 -51.22 -26.82 -13.85
N ARG A 168 -50.60 -27.46 -12.86
CA ARG A 168 -51.24 -28.51 -12.03
C ARG A 168 -52.35 -27.95 -11.17
N PHE A 169 -52.20 -26.73 -10.64
CA PHE A 169 -53.25 -26.08 -9.86
C PHE A 169 -54.44 -25.68 -10.75
N GLU A 170 -54.22 -25.12 -11.95
CA GLU A 170 -55.28 -24.74 -12.88
C GLU A 170 -56.20 -25.94 -13.29
N VAL A 171 -55.59 -27.11 -13.43
CA VAL A 171 -56.35 -28.34 -13.74
C VAL A 171 -56.84 -29.12 -12.51
N GLY A 172 -56.66 -28.55 -11.29
CA GLY A 172 -57.14 -29.13 -10.05
C GLY A 172 -56.34 -30.34 -9.52
N LEU A 173 -55.07 -30.52 -9.98
CA LEU A 173 -54.21 -31.65 -9.60
C LEU A 173 -53.23 -31.31 -8.46
N SER A 174 -53.17 -30.07 -7.98
CA SER A 174 -52.36 -29.67 -6.81
C SER A 174 -53.09 -28.64 -5.96
N ALA A 175 -52.66 -28.52 -4.69
CA ALA A 175 -53.18 -27.53 -3.76
C ALA A 175 -52.69 -26.10 -4.09
N VAL A 176 -53.47 -25.08 -3.70
CA VAL A 176 -53.04 -23.67 -3.84
C VAL A 176 -51.76 -23.38 -3.05
N THR A 177 -51.51 -24.10 -1.98
CA THR A 177 -50.27 -24.00 -1.19
C THR A 177 -49.02 -24.34 -2.00
N ASP A 178 -49.07 -25.36 -2.83
CA ASP A 178 -47.97 -25.82 -3.68
C ASP A 178 -47.61 -24.76 -4.73
N PHE A 179 -48.61 -24.12 -5.31
CA PHE A 179 -48.45 -22.99 -6.23
C PHE A 179 -47.79 -21.77 -5.53
N LEU A 180 -48.32 -21.38 -4.34
CA LEU A 180 -47.81 -20.26 -3.58
C LEU A 180 -46.39 -20.49 -3.07
N GLU A 181 -46.01 -21.69 -2.66
CA GLU A 181 -44.67 -22.09 -2.25
C GLU A 181 -43.68 -22.00 -3.43
N ALA A 182 -44.05 -22.50 -4.61
CA ALA A 182 -43.23 -22.41 -5.81
C ALA A 182 -43.05 -20.95 -6.26
N GLN A 183 -44.11 -20.14 -6.19
CA GLN A 183 -44.03 -18.70 -6.48
C GLN A 183 -43.06 -17.98 -5.52
N ALA A 184 -43.20 -18.22 -4.22
CA ALA A 184 -42.33 -17.61 -3.22
C ALA A 184 -40.86 -18.01 -3.42
N ALA A 185 -40.58 -19.27 -3.77
CA ALA A 185 -39.22 -19.75 -4.05
C ALA A 185 -38.61 -19.07 -5.30
N TRP A 186 -39.40 -18.94 -6.37
CA TRP A 186 -38.96 -18.25 -7.58
C TRP A 186 -38.73 -16.77 -7.34
N ASP A 187 -39.62 -16.03 -6.67
CA ASP A 187 -39.46 -14.61 -6.34
C ASP A 187 -38.20 -14.38 -5.47
N ALA A 188 -37.93 -15.30 -4.52
CA ALA A 188 -36.69 -15.26 -3.73
C ALA A 188 -35.44 -15.50 -4.60
N ALA A 189 -35.52 -16.37 -5.63
CA ALA A 189 -34.40 -16.59 -6.54
C ALA A 189 -34.10 -15.36 -7.41
N ARG A 190 -35.15 -14.69 -7.93
CA ARG A 190 -35.01 -13.41 -8.65
C ARG A 190 -34.32 -12.34 -7.82
N ALA A 191 -34.66 -12.23 -6.53
CA ALA A 191 -33.99 -11.32 -5.62
C ALA A 191 -32.49 -11.67 -5.48
N ARG A 192 -32.13 -12.97 -5.43
CA ARG A 192 -30.73 -13.41 -5.38
C ARG A 192 -29.94 -13.08 -6.65
N VAL A 193 -30.58 -13.16 -7.82
CA VAL A 193 -29.94 -12.73 -9.10
C VAL A 193 -29.59 -11.24 -9.05
N ILE A 194 -30.51 -10.37 -8.62
CA ILE A 194 -30.24 -8.91 -8.50
C ILE A 194 -29.06 -8.63 -7.56
N VAL A 195 -28.98 -9.34 -6.43
CA VAL A 195 -27.85 -9.22 -5.49
C VAL A 195 -26.53 -9.68 -6.14
N ALA A 196 -26.56 -10.78 -6.89
CA ALA A 196 -25.39 -11.32 -7.58
C ALA A 196 -24.91 -10.40 -8.73
N GLU A 197 -25.85 -9.79 -9.47
CA GLU A 197 -25.53 -8.77 -10.49
C GLU A 197 -24.82 -7.56 -9.88
N ASN A 198 -25.34 -7.04 -8.77
CA ASN A 198 -24.69 -5.93 -8.08
C ASN A 198 -23.29 -6.30 -7.57
N ALA A 199 -23.13 -7.51 -7.00
CA ALA A 199 -21.83 -8.00 -6.53
C ALA A 199 -20.81 -8.16 -7.69
N LEU A 200 -21.27 -8.51 -8.89
CA LEU A 200 -20.44 -8.57 -10.08
C LEU A 200 -19.96 -7.17 -10.51
N GLU A 201 -20.86 -6.18 -10.51
CA GLU A 201 -20.47 -4.80 -10.83
C GLU A 201 -19.47 -4.23 -9.80
N ASP A 202 -19.67 -4.49 -8.50
CA ASP A 202 -18.73 -4.11 -7.46
C ASP A 202 -17.34 -4.76 -7.68
N ALA A 203 -17.29 -6.02 -8.08
CA ALA A 203 -16.04 -6.71 -8.39
C ALA A 203 -15.34 -6.14 -9.63
N ARG A 204 -16.11 -5.74 -10.67
CA ARG A 204 -15.60 -5.04 -11.87
C ARG A 204 -14.96 -3.70 -11.51
N GLU A 205 -15.65 -2.91 -10.69
CA GLU A 205 -15.13 -1.63 -10.22
C GLU A 205 -13.85 -1.82 -9.37
N GLY A 206 -13.79 -2.86 -8.54
CA GLY A 206 -12.59 -3.20 -7.78
C GLY A 206 -11.39 -3.56 -8.65
N LEU A 207 -11.59 -4.23 -9.80
CA LEU A 207 -10.53 -4.46 -10.79
C LEU A 207 -10.16 -3.19 -11.56
N ARG A 208 -11.15 -2.35 -11.89
CA ARG A 208 -10.90 -1.05 -12.54
C ARG A 208 -10.10 -0.11 -11.66
N GLU A 209 -10.35 -0.08 -10.35
CA GLU A 209 -9.55 0.68 -9.38
C GLU A 209 -8.06 0.31 -9.46
N LEU A 210 -7.77 -0.98 -9.59
CA LEU A 210 -6.41 -1.51 -9.63
C LEU A 210 -5.72 -1.31 -10.99
N THR A 211 -6.46 -1.53 -12.11
CA THR A 211 -5.89 -1.61 -13.46
C THR A 211 -6.13 -0.35 -14.30
N GLY A 212 -7.10 0.48 -13.91
CA GLY A 212 -7.58 1.61 -14.70
C GLY A 212 -8.42 1.22 -15.94
N THR A 213 -8.73 -0.08 -16.13
CA THR A 213 -9.38 -0.61 -17.32
C THR A 213 -10.56 -1.51 -16.95
N MET A 214 -11.64 -1.48 -17.74
CA MET A 214 -12.76 -2.42 -17.63
C MET A 214 -12.49 -3.66 -18.48
N PHE A 215 -12.94 -4.82 -17.99
CA PHE A 215 -12.84 -6.10 -18.68
C PHE A 215 -14.21 -6.75 -18.78
N GLU A 216 -14.49 -7.40 -19.91
CA GLU A 216 -15.78 -8.04 -20.18
C GLU A 216 -15.77 -9.54 -19.88
N SER A 217 -14.66 -10.22 -20.15
CA SER A 217 -14.55 -11.67 -19.99
C SER A 217 -13.25 -12.07 -19.26
N PHE A 218 -13.32 -13.16 -18.49
CA PHE A 218 -12.23 -13.67 -17.65
C PHE A 218 -12.05 -15.16 -17.91
N LYS A 219 -10.80 -15.64 -17.84
CA LYS A 219 -10.52 -17.07 -17.92
C LYS A 219 -10.99 -17.77 -16.65
N PRO A 220 -11.86 -18.79 -16.74
CA PRO A 220 -12.32 -19.51 -15.58
C PRO A 220 -11.23 -20.42 -15.01
N LEU A 221 -11.45 -20.88 -13.77
CA LEU A 221 -10.55 -21.84 -13.14
C LEU A 221 -10.83 -23.26 -13.69
N THR A 222 -9.77 -24.02 -14.01
CA THR A 222 -9.85 -25.41 -14.46
C THR A 222 -10.67 -26.28 -13.50
N GLU A 223 -11.41 -27.26 -14.02
CA GLU A 223 -12.22 -28.14 -13.16
C GLU A 223 -11.36 -28.98 -12.21
N ASP A 224 -10.22 -29.47 -12.67
CA ASP A 224 -9.29 -30.28 -11.88
C ASP A 224 -8.21 -29.43 -11.23
N LEU A 225 -8.48 -28.97 -10.00
CA LEU A 225 -7.50 -28.26 -9.20
C LEU A 225 -6.60 -29.24 -8.47
N PRO A 226 -5.25 -29.13 -8.58
CA PRO A 226 -4.34 -29.98 -7.81
C PRO A 226 -4.46 -29.69 -6.31
N LEU A 227 -4.73 -30.73 -5.52
CA LEU A 227 -4.93 -30.66 -4.06
C LEU A 227 -3.67 -31.04 -3.27
N ASP A 228 -2.49 -30.73 -3.83
CA ASP A 228 -1.21 -31.03 -3.21
C ASP A 228 -0.97 -30.21 -1.96
N ARG A 229 -0.32 -30.86 -0.98
CA ARG A 229 0.13 -30.17 0.23
C ARG A 229 1.23 -29.14 -0.10
N PRO A 230 1.30 -28.03 0.65
CA PRO A 230 2.35 -27.05 0.45
C PRO A 230 3.73 -27.66 0.69
N GLN A 231 4.72 -27.22 -0.08
CA GLN A 231 6.12 -27.57 0.09
C GLN A 231 6.89 -26.35 0.57
N PRO A 232 7.60 -26.45 1.69
CA PRO A 232 7.82 -27.59 2.60
C PRO A 232 6.56 -28.13 3.28
N ALA A 233 6.60 -29.42 3.67
CA ALA A 233 5.43 -30.11 4.24
C ALA A 233 5.16 -29.78 5.72
N GLN A 234 6.13 -29.20 6.44
CA GLN A 234 6.04 -28.86 7.85
C GLN A 234 5.87 -27.37 8.05
N SER A 235 5.02 -26.98 9.03
CA SER A 235 4.79 -25.56 9.35
C SER A 235 6.04 -24.86 9.89
N GLN A 236 6.90 -25.61 10.60
CA GLN A 236 8.15 -25.08 11.17
C GLN A 236 9.12 -24.56 10.11
N ASP A 237 9.20 -25.23 8.96
CA ASP A 237 10.06 -24.81 7.84
C ASP A 237 9.57 -23.50 7.24
N TRP A 238 8.23 -23.31 7.15
CA TRP A 238 7.63 -22.04 6.73
C TRP A 238 7.87 -20.92 7.73
N VAL A 239 7.81 -21.22 9.04
CA VAL A 239 8.12 -20.25 10.10
C VAL A 239 9.60 -19.87 10.05
N ALA A 240 10.51 -20.81 9.86
CA ALA A 240 11.93 -20.51 9.72
C ALA A 240 12.19 -19.59 8.52
N LEU A 241 11.57 -19.90 7.36
CA LEU A 241 11.65 -19.07 6.17
C LEU A 241 11.08 -17.66 6.40
N ALA A 242 9.93 -17.55 7.09
CA ALA A 242 9.32 -16.27 7.42
C ALA A 242 10.19 -15.40 8.35
N LEU A 243 10.82 -15.99 9.35
CA LEU A 243 11.73 -15.28 10.26
C LEU A 243 12.97 -14.74 9.56
N ASP A 244 13.40 -15.37 8.46
CA ASP A 244 14.52 -14.93 7.66
C ASP A 244 14.13 -13.88 6.61
N SER A 245 13.06 -14.14 5.84
CA SER A 245 12.76 -13.44 4.58
C SER A 245 11.61 -12.45 4.64
N ASN A 246 10.79 -12.46 5.73
CA ASN A 246 9.59 -11.64 5.78
C ASN A 246 9.91 -10.14 5.81
N PRO A 247 9.40 -9.33 4.86
CA PRO A 247 9.71 -7.90 4.76
C PRO A 247 9.12 -7.08 5.92
N ASP A 248 7.98 -7.46 6.52
CA ASP A 248 7.42 -6.78 7.68
C ASP A 248 8.39 -6.89 8.89
N LEU A 249 9.04 -8.05 9.05
CA LEU A 249 10.05 -8.24 10.09
C LEU A 249 11.32 -7.46 9.80
N ARG A 250 11.72 -7.33 8.52
CA ARG A 250 12.85 -6.48 8.13
C ARG A 250 12.58 -5.02 8.46
N VAL A 251 11.37 -4.51 8.23
CA VAL A 251 10.97 -3.13 8.63
C VAL A 251 11.15 -2.93 10.12
N ALA A 252 10.69 -3.88 10.95
CA ALA A 252 10.82 -3.78 12.41
C ALA A 252 12.28 -3.85 12.89
N ARG A 253 13.12 -4.70 12.28
CA ARG A 253 14.56 -4.75 12.57
C ARG A 253 15.25 -3.42 12.23
N GLN A 254 14.94 -2.82 11.09
CA GLN A 254 15.50 -1.52 10.72
C GLN A 254 15.03 -0.40 11.64
N ALA A 255 13.79 -0.45 12.15
CA ALA A 255 13.30 0.50 13.13
C ALA A 255 14.08 0.42 14.46
N GLU A 256 14.43 -0.77 14.92
CA GLU A 256 15.30 -0.96 16.10
C GLU A 256 16.71 -0.40 15.85
N GLU A 257 17.31 -0.66 14.68
CA GLU A 257 18.64 -0.14 14.33
C GLU A 257 18.64 1.40 14.23
N ILE A 258 17.56 2.01 13.71
CA ILE A 258 17.39 3.47 13.69
C ILE A 258 17.34 4.00 15.13
N ALA A 259 16.55 3.38 16.00
CA ALA A 259 16.46 3.79 17.40
C ALA A 259 17.81 3.62 18.16
N SER A 260 18.58 2.58 17.80
CA SER A 260 19.95 2.39 18.29
C SER A 260 20.89 3.50 17.84
N ALA A 261 20.82 3.88 16.57
CA ALA A 261 21.58 5.02 16.02
C ALA A 261 21.17 6.34 16.70
N ASP A 262 19.87 6.58 16.90
CA ASP A 262 19.36 7.76 17.60
C ASP A 262 19.86 7.85 19.06
N MET A 263 19.96 6.71 19.76
CA MET A 263 20.56 6.67 21.10
C MET A 263 22.05 7.06 21.06
N ARG A 264 22.82 6.59 20.06
CA ARG A 264 24.24 6.96 19.90
C ARG A 264 24.39 8.43 19.56
N ILE A 265 23.55 8.97 18.69
CA ILE A 265 23.50 10.40 18.33
C ILE A 265 23.21 11.24 19.57
N ALA A 266 22.20 10.85 20.38
CA ALA A 266 21.86 11.57 21.60
C ALA A 266 23.02 11.60 22.61
N ARG A 267 23.85 10.55 22.69
CA ARG A 267 25.07 10.51 23.52
C ARG A 267 26.20 11.35 22.94
N ALA A 268 26.29 11.49 21.61
CA ALA A 268 27.30 12.31 20.96
C ALA A 268 27.20 13.79 21.34
N GLY A 269 26.05 14.25 21.85
CA GLY A 269 25.89 15.60 22.41
C GLY A 269 26.78 15.93 23.64
N HIS A 270 27.51 14.96 24.19
CA HIS A 270 28.57 15.19 25.19
C HIS A 270 29.94 15.45 24.56
N LEU A 271 30.10 15.19 23.27
CA LEU A 271 31.38 15.33 22.58
C LEU A 271 31.56 16.75 22.04
N PRO A 272 32.83 17.19 21.88
CA PRO A 272 33.12 18.49 21.29
C PRO A 272 32.74 18.55 19.81
N THR A 273 32.37 19.76 19.34
CA THR A 273 32.19 20.06 17.92
C THR A 273 33.21 21.09 17.46
N LEU A 274 33.60 21.01 16.19
CA LEU A 274 34.52 21.95 15.55
C LEU A 274 33.85 22.46 14.27
N ASP A 275 33.60 23.76 14.23
CA ASP A 275 32.93 24.43 13.13
C ASP A 275 33.79 25.52 12.51
N LEU A 276 33.79 25.63 11.20
CA LEU A 276 34.33 26.71 10.42
C LEU A 276 33.19 27.63 9.97
N THR A 277 33.32 28.91 10.28
CA THR A 277 32.46 29.97 9.73
C THR A 277 33.31 31.02 9.05
N ALA A 278 32.92 31.39 7.83
CA ALA A 278 33.54 32.55 7.15
C ALA A 278 32.42 33.46 6.68
N SER A 279 32.61 34.77 6.87
CA SER A 279 31.61 35.75 6.45
C SER A 279 32.27 36.94 5.76
N TYR A 280 31.59 37.46 4.75
CA TYR A 280 31.85 38.74 4.15
C TYR A 280 30.59 39.60 4.26
N ASN A 281 30.72 40.77 4.88
CA ASN A 281 29.61 41.70 5.07
C ASN A 281 30.01 43.04 4.48
N ARG A 282 29.15 43.60 3.64
CA ARG A 282 29.24 44.97 3.13
C ARG A 282 28.01 45.72 3.58
N THR A 283 28.21 46.84 4.29
CA THR A 283 27.13 47.72 4.71
C THR A 283 27.34 49.10 4.10
N LEU A 284 26.32 49.61 3.45
CA LEU A 284 26.24 50.96 2.90
C LEU A 284 25.24 51.74 3.73
N ASN A 285 25.67 52.81 4.38
CA ASN A 285 24.81 53.77 5.07
C ASN A 285 24.69 55.01 4.18
N ASN A 286 23.53 55.22 3.59
CA ASN A 286 23.35 56.20 2.50
C ASN A 286 23.12 57.64 2.99
N GLU A 287 22.77 57.88 4.23
CA GLU A 287 22.48 59.21 4.76
C GLU A 287 23.29 59.52 6.02
N PHE A 288 24.58 59.16 6.03
CA PHE A 288 25.44 59.46 7.14
C PHE A 288 25.70 60.99 7.19
N ALA A 289 25.23 61.66 8.28
CA ALA A 289 25.39 63.10 8.43
C ALA A 289 26.84 63.51 8.67
N LEU A 290 27.35 64.35 7.80
CA LEU A 290 28.63 65.04 7.99
C LEU A 290 28.41 66.27 8.82
N ARG A 291 29.23 66.52 9.89
CA ARG A 291 29.12 67.65 10.78
C ARG A 291 30.43 68.46 10.75
N ASP A 292 30.30 69.78 10.88
CA ASP A 292 31.46 70.72 11.03
C ASP A 292 31.98 70.66 12.49
N ASP A 293 33.06 71.44 12.75
CA ASP A 293 33.65 71.55 14.09
C ASP A 293 32.70 72.13 15.15
N PHE A 294 31.59 72.75 14.72
CA PHE A 294 30.55 73.28 15.58
C PHE A 294 29.34 72.38 15.69
N GLN A 295 29.43 71.12 15.27
CA GLN A 295 28.38 70.11 15.28
C GLN A 295 27.16 70.43 14.33
N ASN A 296 27.31 71.39 13.38
CA ASN A 296 26.24 71.64 12.39
C ASN A 296 26.33 70.56 11.28
N GLN A 297 25.20 70.07 10.81
CA GLN A 297 25.17 69.16 9.67
C GLN A 297 25.51 69.98 8.39
N VAL A 298 26.62 69.63 7.75
CA VAL A 298 27.08 70.28 6.52
C VAL A 298 26.81 69.47 5.25
N GLY A 299 26.27 68.22 5.41
CA GLY A 299 25.91 67.35 4.30
C GLY A 299 25.70 65.92 4.73
N THR A 300 25.37 65.05 3.75
CA THR A 300 25.27 63.60 3.93
C THR A 300 26.24 62.90 3.01
N THR A 301 26.74 61.75 3.41
CA THR A 301 27.62 60.90 2.60
C THR A 301 27.23 59.42 2.77
N THR A 302 27.62 58.63 1.79
CA THR A 302 27.49 57.16 1.92
C THR A 302 28.73 56.62 2.61
N LEU A 303 28.52 55.98 3.76
CA LEU A 303 29.60 55.29 4.48
C LEU A 303 29.56 53.80 4.09
N GLN A 304 30.61 53.33 3.47
CA GLN A 304 30.80 51.93 3.11
C GLN A 304 31.69 51.26 4.17
N ASN A 305 31.21 50.13 4.68
CA ASN A 305 32.00 49.28 5.57
C ASN A 305 32.05 47.88 5.00
N ASP A 306 33.25 47.42 4.67
CA ASP A 306 33.54 46.06 4.19
C ASP A 306 34.26 45.31 5.29
N GLN A 307 33.68 44.17 5.69
CA GLN A 307 34.22 43.30 6.75
C GLN A 307 34.25 41.86 6.28
N TRP A 308 35.36 41.20 6.43
CA TRP A 308 35.45 39.75 6.28
C TRP A 308 36.01 39.12 7.55
N SER A 309 35.57 37.88 7.84
CA SER A 309 36.06 37.09 8.96
C SER A 309 36.08 35.61 8.61
N ALA A 310 37.05 34.89 9.18
CA ALA A 310 37.08 33.44 9.15
C ALA A 310 37.38 32.94 10.58
N THR A 311 36.51 32.11 11.10
CA THR A 311 36.57 31.68 12.49
C THR A 311 36.43 30.14 12.57
N VAL A 312 37.40 29.51 13.22
CA VAL A 312 37.27 28.11 13.63
C VAL A 312 36.88 28.10 15.09
N ARG A 313 35.76 27.48 15.39
CA ARG A 313 35.18 27.41 16.75
C ARG A 313 35.18 26.00 17.23
N LEU A 314 35.85 25.72 18.36
CA LEU A 314 35.73 24.51 19.14
C LEU A 314 34.68 24.74 20.24
N ASN A 315 33.61 23.99 20.24
CA ASN A 315 32.59 24.02 21.29
C ASN A 315 32.66 22.73 22.12
N VAL A 316 32.96 22.86 23.42
CA VAL A 316 33.05 21.75 24.34
C VAL A 316 31.92 21.88 25.40
N PRO A 317 30.88 21.06 25.35
CA PRO A 317 29.78 21.16 26.31
C PRO A 317 30.21 20.58 27.66
N ILE A 318 30.51 21.45 28.64
CA ILE A 318 30.92 21.04 29.99
C ILE A 318 29.70 20.68 30.86
N PHE A 319 28.66 21.52 30.82
CA PHE A 319 27.41 21.29 31.53
C PHE A 319 26.23 21.91 30.76
N SER A 320 25.22 21.11 30.47
CA SER A 320 24.03 21.49 29.68
C SER A 320 22.73 21.39 30.50
N GLY A 321 22.79 21.56 31.82
CA GLY A 321 21.61 21.45 32.71
C GLY A 321 20.91 20.09 32.62
N LEU A 322 21.67 18.99 32.50
CA LEU A 322 21.18 17.61 32.34
C LEU A 322 20.40 17.33 31.02
N ALA A 323 20.37 18.28 30.11
CA ALA A 323 19.60 18.13 28.84
C ALA A 323 20.10 16.96 27.99
N VAL A 324 21.44 16.81 27.82
CA VAL A 324 22.03 15.73 27.03
C VAL A 324 21.78 14.38 27.71
N GLN A 325 21.92 14.29 29.06
CA GLN A 325 21.60 13.06 29.78
C GLN A 325 20.14 12.66 29.61
N SER A 326 19.21 13.62 29.71
CA SER A 326 17.78 13.38 29.56
C SER A 326 17.43 12.94 28.12
N ARG A 327 18.06 13.54 27.10
CA ARG A 327 17.91 13.12 25.69
C ARG A 327 18.42 11.69 25.48
N ALA A 328 19.61 11.38 25.98
CA ALA A 328 20.20 10.03 25.91
C ALA A 328 19.35 8.98 26.65
N ARG A 329 18.80 9.34 27.83
CA ARG A 329 17.87 8.47 28.55
C ARG A 329 16.58 8.23 27.79
N ARG A 330 15.97 9.26 27.21
CA ARG A 330 14.78 9.15 26.36
C ARG A 330 15.05 8.26 25.16
N ALA A 331 16.17 8.49 24.44
CA ALA A 331 16.54 7.67 23.29
C ALA A 331 16.76 6.19 23.67
N ARG A 332 17.33 5.90 24.86
CA ARG A 332 17.45 4.52 25.37
C ARG A 332 16.08 3.89 25.61
N ILE A 333 15.11 4.64 26.16
CA ILE A 333 13.75 4.14 26.38
C ILE A 333 13.08 3.85 25.02
N ASN A 334 13.24 4.74 24.02
CA ASN A 334 12.73 4.54 22.67
C ASN A 334 13.35 3.29 22.01
N LEU A 335 14.64 3.03 22.21
CA LEU A 335 15.27 1.78 21.75
C LEU A 335 14.63 0.56 22.42
N GLY A 336 14.39 0.61 23.74
CA GLY A 336 13.66 -0.46 24.44
C GLY A 336 12.26 -0.69 23.84
N THR A 337 11.52 0.39 23.54
CA THR A 337 10.22 0.28 22.86
C THR A 337 10.35 -0.40 21.49
N ALA A 338 11.32 0.01 20.66
CA ALA A 338 11.53 -0.57 19.35
C ALA A 338 11.93 -2.07 19.41
N SER A 339 12.69 -2.46 20.43
CA SER A 339 13.04 -3.86 20.66
C SER A 339 11.82 -4.72 21.05
N GLU A 340 10.93 -4.21 21.91
CA GLU A 340 9.68 -4.90 22.25
C GLU A 340 8.71 -4.99 21.05
N GLU A 341 8.68 -3.94 20.22
CA GLU A 341 7.91 -3.95 18.97
C GLU A 341 8.46 -4.97 17.97
N LEU A 342 9.78 -5.15 17.89
CA LEU A 342 10.41 -6.19 17.09
C LEU A 342 10.00 -7.59 17.57
N ASP A 343 10.06 -7.86 18.88
CA ASP A 343 9.62 -9.15 19.46
C ASP A 343 8.13 -9.40 19.19
N LEU A 344 7.29 -8.38 19.35
CA LEU A 344 5.86 -8.46 19.01
C LEU A 344 5.65 -8.81 17.53
N ASN A 345 6.38 -8.17 16.60
CA ASN A 345 6.29 -8.45 15.18
C ASN A 345 6.80 -9.86 14.84
N GLN A 346 7.86 -10.34 15.47
CA GLN A 346 8.30 -11.74 15.32
C GLN A 346 7.19 -12.72 15.71
N ARG A 347 6.56 -12.54 16.86
CA ARG A 347 5.44 -13.39 17.31
C ARG A 347 4.24 -13.31 16.36
N ARG A 348 3.95 -12.14 15.80
CA ARG A 348 2.89 -11.95 14.79
C ARG A 348 3.20 -12.70 13.50
N VAL A 349 4.43 -12.62 13.00
CA VAL A 349 4.87 -13.32 11.80
C VAL A 349 4.78 -14.83 12.01
N VAL A 350 5.27 -15.37 13.12
CA VAL A 350 5.13 -16.80 13.45
C VAL A 350 3.65 -17.22 13.41
N ARG A 351 2.79 -16.51 14.16
CA ARG A 351 1.35 -16.82 14.21
C ARG A 351 0.68 -16.74 12.85
N SER A 352 0.98 -15.69 12.06
CA SER A 352 0.36 -15.50 10.74
C SER A 352 0.78 -16.60 9.76
N THR A 353 2.05 -17.01 9.78
CA THR A 353 2.57 -18.09 8.93
C THR A 353 1.94 -19.45 9.30
N GLU A 354 1.87 -19.78 10.60
CA GLU A 354 1.19 -21.00 11.03
C GLU A 354 -0.31 -21.01 10.68
N ASN A 355 -0.99 -19.85 10.83
CA ASN A 355 -2.39 -19.72 10.45
C ASN A 355 -2.58 -19.91 8.94
N ALA A 356 -1.73 -19.28 8.10
CA ALA A 356 -1.77 -19.42 6.66
C ALA A 356 -1.50 -20.87 6.22
N PHE A 357 -0.53 -21.55 6.85
CA PHE A 357 -0.27 -22.97 6.58
C PHE A 357 -1.49 -23.84 6.92
N ARG A 358 -2.11 -23.65 8.11
CA ARG A 358 -3.34 -24.36 8.48
C ARG A 358 -4.51 -24.04 7.55
N ALA A 359 -4.63 -22.79 7.07
CA ALA A 359 -5.66 -22.41 6.12
C ALA A 359 -5.53 -23.15 4.77
N VAL A 360 -4.31 -23.37 4.28
CA VAL A 360 -4.10 -24.18 3.08
C VAL A 360 -4.54 -25.63 3.31
N LEU A 361 -4.13 -26.26 4.43
CA LEU A 361 -4.52 -27.63 4.73
C LEU A 361 -6.04 -27.80 4.95
N ALA A 362 -6.66 -26.81 5.59
CA ALA A 362 -8.12 -26.79 5.76
C ALA A 362 -8.83 -26.59 4.42
N GLY A 363 -8.34 -25.70 3.57
CA GLY A 363 -8.88 -25.44 2.23
C GLY A 363 -8.84 -26.67 1.33
N ILE A 364 -7.75 -27.46 1.35
CA ILE A 364 -7.67 -28.72 0.61
C ILE A 364 -8.79 -29.66 1.03
N ARG A 365 -8.95 -29.91 2.34
CA ARG A 365 -10.00 -30.80 2.87
C ARG A 365 -11.41 -30.26 2.58
N GLN A 366 -11.58 -28.95 2.63
CA GLN A 366 -12.85 -28.29 2.34
C GLN A 366 -13.26 -28.49 0.88
N VAL A 367 -12.32 -28.29 -0.07
CA VAL A 367 -12.59 -28.53 -1.50
C VAL A 367 -12.96 -29.98 -1.75
N GLU A 368 -12.24 -30.95 -1.15
CA GLU A 368 -12.59 -32.40 -1.26
C GLU A 368 -13.98 -32.69 -0.71
N ALA A 369 -14.32 -32.16 0.48
CA ALA A 369 -15.61 -32.39 1.12
C ALA A 369 -16.76 -31.74 0.33
N LEU A 370 -16.57 -30.53 -0.19
CA LEU A 370 -17.58 -29.82 -0.99
C LEU A 370 -17.78 -30.45 -2.37
N LYS A 371 -16.73 -31.00 -3.00
CA LYS A 371 -16.84 -31.79 -4.22
C LYS A 371 -17.79 -33.00 -3.99
N GLN A 372 -17.58 -33.72 -2.89
CA GLN A 372 -18.45 -34.84 -2.54
C GLN A 372 -19.88 -34.39 -2.18
N ALA A 373 -20.03 -33.27 -1.48
CA ALA A 373 -21.33 -32.70 -1.16
C ALA A 373 -22.12 -32.29 -2.42
N GLN A 374 -21.43 -31.72 -3.42
CA GLN A 374 -22.03 -31.38 -4.72
C GLN A 374 -22.55 -32.63 -5.45
N ILE A 375 -21.77 -33.73 -5.51
CA ILE A 375 -22.18 -35.00 -6.11
C ILE A 375 -23.39 -35.55 -5.37
N SER A 376 -23.36 -35.59 -4.05
CA SER A 376 -24.46 -36.13 -3.23
C SER A 376 -25.72 -35.25 -3.35
N SER A 377 -25.62 -33.93 -3.41
CA SER A 377 -26.77 -33.03 -3.57
C SER A 377 -27.41 -33.16 -4.96
N ALA A 378 -26.61 -33.38 -6.02
CA ALA A 378 -27.10 -33.65 -7.37
C ALA A 378 -27.93 -34.96 -7.39
N SER A 379 -27.40 -36.05 -6.83
CA SER A 379 -28.11 -37.32 -6.75
C SER A 379 -29.39 -37.23 -5.88
N ALA A 380 -29.34 -36.46 -4.79
CA ALA A 380 -30.50 -36.22 -3.94
C ALA A 380 -31.59 -35.42 -4.66
N LEU A 381 -31.22 -34.41 -5.47
CA LEU A 381 -32.16 -33.65 -6.29
C LEU A 381 -32.84 -34.56 -7.33
N GLU A 382 -32.07 -35.38 -8.04
CA GLU A 382 -32.57 -36.33 -9.02
C GLU A 382 -33.58 -37.32 -8.40
N ALA A 383 -33.21 -37.92 -7.26
CA ALA A 383 -34.08 -38.84 -6.53
C ALA A 383 -35.35 -38.14 -6.00
N THR A 384 -35.26 -36.89 -5.56
CA THR A 384 -36.40 -36.11 -5.06
C THR A 384 -37.35 -35.77 -6.22
N ASN A 385 -36.84 -35.39 -7.38
CA ASN A 385 -37.64 -35.14 -8.58
C ASN A 385 -38.39 -36.41 -9.01
N ALA A 386 -37.69 -37.54 -9.10
CA ALA A 386 -38.33 -38.82 -9.41
C ALA A 386 -39.42 -39.22 -8.38
N GLY A 387 -39.18 -38.99 -7.09
CA GLY A 387 -40.14 -39.18 -6.02
C GLY A 387 -41.38 -38.27 -6.13
N PHE A 388 -41.20 -37.04 -6.57
CA PHE A 388 -42.26 -36.08 -6.81
C PHE A 388 -43.13 -36.50 -7.99
N GLU A 389 -42.54 -36.97 -9.09
CA GLU A 389 -43.28 -37.45 -10.26
C GLU A 389 -44.19 -38.63 -9.94
N VAL A 390 -43.76 -39.56 -9.06
CA VAL A 390 -44.58 -40.71 -8.62
C VAL A 390 -45.42 -40.41 -7.35
N GLY A 391 -45.44 -39.16 -6.85
CA GLY A 391 -46.27 -38.70 -5.76
C GLY A 391 -45.81 -39.10 -4.35
N THR A 392 -44.58 -39.59 -4.16
CA THR A 392 -44.00 -39.95 -2.85
C THR A 392 -43.28 -38.81 -2.17
N ARG A 393 -43.04 -37.69 -2.86
CA ARG A 393 -42.42 -36.45 -2.39
C ARG A 393 -43.30 -35.25 -2.71
N THR A 394 -43.14 -34.17 -1.96
CA THR A 394 -43.86 -32.91 -2.14
C THR A 394 -43.08 -31.94 -3.03
N ILE A 395 -43.73 -30.90 -3.56
CA ILE A 395 -43.06 -29.82 -4.28
C ILE A 395 -42.05 -29.10 -3.38
N VAL A 396 -42.38 -28.95 -2.09
CA VAL A 396 -41.46 -28.31 -1.11
C VAL A 396 -40.16 -29.10 -0.98
N ASP A 397 -40.19 -30.43 -1.03
CA ASP A 397 -39.02 -31.29 -1.01
C ASP A 397 -38.12 -30.98 -2.25
N VAL A 398 -38.74 -30.81 -3.43
CA VAL A 398 -38.06 -30.50 -4.68
C VAL A 398 -37.41 -29.12 -4.60
N LEU A 399 -38.15 -28.09 -4.18
CA LEU A 399 -37.64 -26.72 -4.04
C LEU A 399 -36.46 -26.65 -3.08
N LEU A 400 -36.52 -27.36 -1.95
CA LEU A 400 -35.42 -27.45 -0.98
C LEU A 400 -34.21 -28.22 -1.54
N ALA A 401 -34.43 -29.28 -2.31
CA ALA A 401 -33.35 -30.03 -2.95
C ALA A 401 -32.63 -29.20 -4.02
N GLU A 402 -33.36 -28.43 -4.86
CA GLU A 402 -32.82 -27.52 -5.83
C GLU A 402 -32.01 -26.42 -5.16
N GLN A 403 -32.52 -25.75 -4.15
CA GLN A 403 -31.80 -24.72 -3.39
C GLN A 403 -30.50 -25.28 -2.82
N ARG A 404 -30.51 -26.47 -2.21
CA ARG A 404 -29.32 -27.11 -1.64
C ARG A 404 -28.31 -27.47 -2.72
N PHE A 405 -28.72 -27.91 -3.88
CA PHE A 405 -27.86 -28.24 -5.01
C PHE A 405 -27.13 -27.00 -5.50
N PHE A 406 -27.82 -25.90 -5.78
CA PHE A 406 -27.18 -24.65 -6.23
C PHE A 406 -26.31 -24.02 -5.15
N GLN A 407 -26.68 -24.15 -3.88
CA GLN A 407 -25.83 -23.70 -2.77
C GLN A 407 -24.51 -24.48 -2.73
N THR A 408 -24.54 -25.83 -2.84
CA THR A 408 -23.30 -26.62 -2.83
C THR A 408 -22.42 -26.35 -4.05
N GLN A 409 -22.99 -26.03 -5.20
CA GLN A 409 -22.22 -25.59 -6.37
C GLN A 409 -21.46 -24.28 -6.12
N ARG A 410 -22.14 -23.26 -5.57
CA ARG A 410 -21.51 -21.98 -5.18
C ARG A 410 -20.40 -22.20 -4.14
N ASP A 411 -20.69 -22.98 -3.11
CA ASP A 411 -19.75 -23.24 -2.02
C ASP A 411 -18.49 -23.97 -2.53
N TYR A 412 -18.65 -24.93 -3.44
CA TYR A 412 -17.54 -25.64 -4.06
C TYR A 412 -16.69 -24.72 -4.93
N SER A 413 -17.30 -23.89 -5.80
CA SER A 413 -16.58 -22.94 -6.64
C SER A 413 -15.79 -21.93 -5.79
N ASN A 414 -16.42 -21.33 -4.77
CA ASN A 414 -15.78 -20.39 -3.86
C ASN A 414 -14.61 -21.03 -3.09
N ALA A 415 -14.76 -22.26 -2.64
CA ALA A 415 -13.70 -22.96 -1.91
C ALA A 415 -12.47 -23.22 -2.79
N ARG A 416 -12.65 -23.46 -4.09
CA ARG A 416 -11.54 -23.62 -5.06
C ARG A 416 -10.75 -22.32 -5.25
N HIS A 417 -11.45 -21.19 -5.44
CA HIS A 417 -10.83 -19.87 -5.53
C HIS A 417 -10.09 -19.53 -4.24
N GLN A 418 -10.74 -19.75 -3.09
CA GLN A 418 -10.15 -19.48 -1.78
C GLN A 418 -8.91 -20.33 -1.49
N LEU A 419 -8.83 -21.57 -1.97
CA LEU A 419 -7.65 -22.40 -1.81
C LEU A 419 -6.43 -21.81 -2.52
N ILE A 420 -6.60 -21.25 -3.73
CA ILE A 420 -5.51 -20.57 -4.44
C ILE A 420 -5.07 -19.33 -3.67
N LEU A 421 -6.00 -18.52 -3.20
CA LEU A 421 -5.71 -17.33 -2.39
C LEU A 421 -4.99 -17.71 -1.09
N ASN A 422 -5.38 -18.80 -0.42
CA ASN A 422 -4.70 -19.29 0.78
C ASN A 422 -3.25 -19.73 0.49
N ARG A 423 -2.98 -20.32 -0.66
CA ARG A 423 -1.61 -20.67 -1.08
C ARG A 423 -0.75 -19.42 -1.29
N LEU A 424 -1.27 -18.40 -1.94
CA LEU A 424 -0.58 -17.12 -2.11
C LEU A 424 -0.39 -16.40 -0.77
N ALA A 425 -1.39 -16.43 0.11
CA ALA A 425 -1.29 -15.87 1.46
C ALA A 425 -0.21 -16.56 2.32
N LEU A 426 -0.02 -17.87 2.16
CA LEU A 426 1.08 -18.59 2.82
C LEU A 426 2.44 -18.10 2.31
N ARG A 427 2.61 -17.92 1.00
CA ARG A 427 3.84 -17.34 0.41
C ARG A 427 4.10 -15.93 0.91
N ARG A 428 3.06 -15.08 0.98
CA ARG A 428 3.17 -13.73 1.54
C ARG A 428 3.54 -13.74 3.02
N ALA A 429 2.91 -14.60 3.82
CA ALA A 429 3.24 -14.73 5.24
C ALA A 429 4.69 -15.19 5.46
N ALA A 430 5.22 -16.06 4.58
CA ALA A 430 6.60 -16.47 4.57
C ALA A 430 7.56 -15.39 4.00
N GLY A 431 7.04 -14.31 3.41
CA GLY A 431 7.87 -13.27 2.79
C GLY A 431 8.46 -13.65 1.43
N THR A 432 7.95 -14.70 0.79
CA THR A 432 8.48 -15.27 -0.46
C THR A 432 7.52 -15.18 -1.64
N LEU A 433 6.44 -14.40 -1.49
CA LEU A 433 5.50 -14.19 -2.59
C LEU A 433 6.17 -13.38 -3.70
N ASP A 434 6.16 -13.93 -4.91
CA ASP A 434 6.75 -13.33 -6.09
C ASP A 434 5.82 -13.43 -7.32
N PRO A 435 6.11 -12.76 -8.45
CA PRO A 435 5.30 -12.85 -9.66
C PRO A 435 5.22 -14.25 -10.26
N GLU A 436 6.17 -15.15 -9.97
CA GLU A 436 6.14 -16.54 -10.43
C GLU A 436 5.03 -17.34 -9.74
N ASP A 437 4.69 -17.00 -8.49
CA ASP A 437 3.56 -17.62 -7.80
C ASP A 437 2.23 -17.22 -8.46
N LEU A 438 2.12 -15.98 -8.99
CA LEU A 438 0.97 -15.56 -9.79
C LEU A 438 0.92 -16.31 -11.13
N ARG A 439 2.07 -16.55 -11.79
CA ARG A 439 2.10 -17.36 -13.02
C ARG A 439 1.65 -18.80 -12.76
N ARG A 440 2.06 -19.40 -11.65
CA ARG A 440 1.58 -20.73 -11.24
C ARG A 440 0.07 -20.75 -10.99
N ALA A 441 -0.47 -19.70 -10.36
CA ALA A 441 -1.91 -19.55 -10.21
C ALA A 441 -2.61 -19.35 -11.57
N ASN A 442 -2.01 -18.57 -12.48
CA ASN A 442 -2.50 -18.34 -13.84
C ASN A 442 -2.53 -19.63 -14.68
N ALA A 443 -1.57 -20.52 -14.48
CA ALA A 443 -1.53 -21.81 -15.18
C ALA A 443 -2.69 -22.76 -14.80
N LEU A 444 -3.43 -22.44 -13.72
CA LEU A 444 -4.64 -23.16 -13.31
C LEU A 444 -5.92 -22.58 -13.94
N LEU A 445 -5.80 -21.54 -14.79
CA LEU A 445 -6.92 -20.99 -15.55
C LEU A 445 -7.03 -21.70 -16.90
N GLU A 446 -8.25 -21.93 -17.38
CA GLU A 446 -8.48 -22.59 -18.65
C GLU A 446 -8.14 -21.70 -19.84
N GLY A 447 -7.56 -22.32 -20.89
CA GLY A 447 -7.06 -21.61 -22.06
C GLY A 447 -8.12 -21.16 -23.08
N GLU A 448 -9.38 -21.65 -23.02
CA GLU A 448 -10.45 -21.28 -23.96
C GLU A 448 -11.81 -21.34 -23.28
N GLU A 449 -12.64 -20.34 -23.55
CA GLU A 449 -14.09 -20.39 -23.32
C GLU A 449 -14.68 -21.60 -24.06
N ARG A 450 -15.29 -22.52 -23.33
CA ARG A 450 -16.35 -23.33 -23.93
C ARG A 450 -17.62 -22.48 -23.92
N GLY A 451 -17.97 -21.95 -25.12
CA GLY A 451 -19.18 -21.20 -25.41
C GLY A 451 -20.48 -21.95 -25.11
#